data_4d7b7e2ca204159b3f3e6c4dba8e5c19
#
_entry.id   4d7b7e2ca204159b3f3e6c4dba8e5c19
#
_cell.length_a   1.000
_cell.length_b   1.000
_cell.length_c   1.000
_cell.angle_alpha   90.00
_cell.angle_beta   90.00
_cell.angle_gamma   90.00
#
_symmetry.space_group_name_H-M   'P 1'
#
loop_
_entity.id
_entity.type
_entity.pdbx_description
1 polymer ?
#
loop_
_entity_poly.entity_id
_entity_poly.type
_entity_poly.pdbx_seq_one_letter_code
_entity_poly.pdbx_strand_id
1 'polypeptide(L)'
;MKEKVRLIKLEKVNKKFKDFEINIDFEMFKGEIYGLIGKSGSGKSSILKIIQGLLKYDEGKIYKNDNLEISYVFQEFNLLNNKTVFENVALPLRLRGKFERNKVNEAIKFVGLENRKEMYISSLSGGEKQRVGIARAIVSNPDLILCDEVTASLDKIVKNEILFLFKKINEKYGTSILLVTHELDVAKVLCDRVSVIEKGSILETFDVDKIDIENIEKNYLDYVKEVLLWK
;
A
#
# COMPACT_ATOMS: atom_id res chain seq x y z
N MET A 1 -12.73 -5.61 -24.93
CA MET A 1 -11.77 -5.55 -23.80
C MET A 1 -11.04 -4.23 -23.88
N LYS A 2 -11.03 -3.40 -22.82
CA LYS A 2 -10.18 -2.19 -22.79
C LYS A 2 -8.73 -2.63 -22.79
N GLU A 3 -7.92 -2.06 -23.65
CA GLU A 3 -6.47 -2.31 -23.72
C GLU A 3 -5.86 -1.96 -22.35
N LYS A 4 -5.20 -2.92 -21.68
CA LYS A 4 -4.57 -2.70 -20.39
C LYS A 4 -3.32 -1.85 -20.61
N VAL A 5 -3.31 -0.61 -20.13
CA VAL A 5 -2.16 0.29 -20.21
C VAL A 5 -1.13 -0.12 -19.16
N ARG A 6 0.08 -0.47 -19.59
CA ARG A 6 1.17 -0.82 -18.67
C ARG A 6 1.61 0.40 -17.86
N LEU A 7 1.71 0.23 -16.55
CA LEU A 7 2.19 1.25 -15.62
C LEU A 7 3.69 1.12 -15.36
N ILE A 8 4.14 -0.11 -15.07
CA ILE A 8 5.53 -0.44 -14.78
C ILE A 8 5.85 -1.85 -15.28
N LYS A 9 7.07 -2.07 -15.78
CA LYS A 9 7.63 -3.39 -16.07
C LYS A 9 9.04 -3.48 -15.51
N LEU A 10 9.31 -4.52 -14.75
CA LEU A 10 10.64 -4.96 -14.39
C LEU A 10 11.03 -6.11 -15.33
N GLU A 11 12.15 -5.99 -16.01
CA GLU A 11 12.64 -6.99 -16.94
C GLU A 11 14.02 -7.48 -16.51
N LYS A 12 14.09 -8.73 -16.04
CA LYS A 12 15.28 -9.39 -15.54
C LYS A 12 16.05 -8.52 -14.52
N VAL A 13 15.29 -7.82 -13.64
CA VAL A 13 15.90 -6.96 -12.63
C VAL A 13 16.55 -7.84 -11.57
N ASN A 14 17.86 -7.68 -11.44
CA ASN A 14 18.69 -8.43 -10.51
C ASN A 14 19.30 -7.52 -9.46
N LYS A 15 19.35 -8.00 -8.21
CA LYS A 15 20.06 -7.38 -7.11
C LYS A 15 20.73 -8.41 -6.22
N LYS A 16 22.05 -8.38 -6.13
CA LYS A 16 22.87 -9.24 -5.27
C LYS A 16 23.08 -8.58 -3.91
N PHE A 17 22.89 -9.36 -2.87
CA PHE A 17 23.30 -9.09 -1.51
C PHE A 17 24.35 -10.14 -1.11
N LYS A 18 24.93 -10.04 0.06
CA LYS A 18 25.97 -10.97 0.51
C LYS A 18 25.54 -12.45 0.46
N ASP A 19 24.34 -12.74 0.99
CA ASP A 19 23.83 -14.12 1.14
C ASP A 19 22.45 -14.31 0.50
N PHE A 20 22.03 -13.36 -0.36
CA PHE A 20 20.71 -13.35 -0.96
C PHE A 20 20.72 -12.62 -2.30
N GLU A 21 19.90 -13.07 -3.23
CA GLU A 21 19.78 -12.47 -4.56
C GLU A 21 18.30 -12.30 -4.92
N ILE A 22 17.97 -11.15 -5.52
CA ILE A 22 16.66 -10.87 -6.11
C ILE A 22 16.80 -10.99 -7.62
N ASN A 23 15.88 -11.75 -8.25
CA ASN A 23 15.78 -11.84 -9.70
C ASN A 23 14.29 -11.77 -10.09
N ILE A 24 13.87 -10.61 -10.58
CA ILE A 24 12.46 -10.27 -10.76
C ILE A 24 12.16 -9.88 -12.19
N ASP A 25 11.11 -10.51 -12.71
CA ASP A 25 10.47 -10.18 -13.98
C ASP A 25 8.97 -10.09 -13.75
N PHE A 26 8.37 -8.91 -13.80
CA PHE A 26 6.92 -8.73 -13.72
C PHE A 26 6.47 -7.40 -14.34
N GLU A 27 5.18 -7.31 -14.64
CA GLU A 27 4.56 -6.07 -15.09
C GLU A 27 3.25 -5.80 -14.34
N MET A 28 2.93 -4.52 -14.20
CA MET A 28 1.73 -4.02 -13.55
C MET A 28 1.02 -3.02 -14.47
N PHE A 29 -0.31 -3.01 -14.44
CA PHE A 29 -1.13 -2.17 -15.28
C PHE A 29 -1.75 -1.00 -14.52
N LYS A 30 -2.13 0.05 -15.24
CA LYS A 30 -2.75 1.25 -14.65
C LYS A 30 -4.11 0.91 -14.02
N GLY A 31 -4.32 1.39 -12.80
CA GLY A 31 -5.54 1.13 -12.01
C GLY A 31 -5.61 -0.27 -11.40
N GLU A 32 -4.55 -1.08 -11.51
CA GLU A 32 -4.49 -2.42 -10.93
C GLU A 32 -4.07 -2.39 -9.46
N ILE A 33 -4.67 -3.24 -8.64
CA ILE A 33 -4.16 -3.60 -7.32
C ILE A 33 -3.41 -4.92 -7.45
N TYR A 34 -2.08 -4.87 -7.35
CA TYR A 34 -1.21 -6.01 -7.55
C TYR A 34 -0.56 -6.44 -6.25
N GLY A 35 -0.59 -7.74 -5.94
CA GLY A 35 -0.01 -8.31 -4.73
C GLY A 35 1.32 -9.02 -4.97
N LEU A 36 2.32 -8.72 -4.13
CA LEU A 36 3.52 -9.54 -3.99
C LEU A 36 3.43 -10.33 -2.69
N ILE A 37 3.22 -11.65 -2.80
CA ILE A 37 3.00 -12.54 -1.65
C ILE A 37 4.22 -13.42 -1.43
N GLY A 38 4.65 -13.55 -0.18
CA GLY A 38 5.75 -14.43 0.16
C GLY A 38 6.13 -14.35 1.64
N LYS A 39 6.90 -15.32 2.11
CA LYS A 39 7.38 -15.36 3.49
C LYS A 39 8.25 -14.14 3.83
N SER A 40 8.41 -13.84 5.12
CA SER A 40 9.37 -12.84 5.56
C SER A 40 10.78 -13.19 5.04
N GLY A 41 11.53 -12.17 4.64
CA GLY A 41 12.86 -12.35 4.05
C GLY A 41 12.90 -12.76 2.57
N SER A 42 11.75 -12.92 1.88
CA SER A 42 11.74 -13.29 0.45
C SER A 42 12.14 -12.16 -0.51
N GLY A 43 12.43 -10.93 -0.01
CA GLY A 43 12.90 -9.81 -0.83
C GLY A 43 11.84 -8.77 -1.20
N LYS A 44 10.59 -8.93 -0.79
CA LYS A 44 9.45 -8.06 -1.16
C LYS A 44 9.68 -6.56 -0.92
N SER A 45 10.07 -6.18 0.29
CA SER A 45 10.35 -4.76 0.62
C SER A 45 11.55 -4.20 -0.16
N SER A 46 12.53 -5.04 -0.51
CA SER A 46 13.65 -4.62 -1.38
C SER A 46 13.18 -4.34 -2.80
N ILE A 47 12.23 -5.11 -3.32
CA ILE A 47 11.61 -4.86 -4.64
C ILE A 47 10.89 -3.51 -4.64
N LEU A 48 10.10 -3.21 -3.59
CA LEU A 48 9.45 -1.89 -3.48
C LEU A 48 10.48 -0.75 -3.46
N LYS A 49 11.59 -0.91 -2.74
CA LYS A 49 12.69 0.08 -2.69
C LYS A 49 13.38 0.24 -4.05
N ILE A 50 13.54 -0.84 -4.82
CA ILE A 50 14.07 -0.79 -6.19
C ILE A 50 13.12 -0.01 -7.11
N ILE A 51 11.82 -0.29 -7.06
CA ILE A 51 10.79 0.40 -7.86
C ILE A 51 10.77 1.90 -7.55
N GLN A 52 10.88 2.26 -6.28
CA GLN A 52 10.93 3.65 -5.82
C GLN A 52 12.25 4.36 -6.20
N GLY A 53 13.32 3.60 -6.51
CA GLY A 53 14.65 4.15 -6.77
C GLY A 53 15.50 4.38 -5.52
N LEU A 54 15.08 3.89 -4.36
CA LEU A 54 15.84 3.97 -3.09
C LEU A 54 16.94 2.90 -3.00
N LEU A 55 16.77 1.81 -3.72
CA LEU A 55 17.76 0.73 -3.81
C LEU A 55 18.15 0.53 -5.28
N LYS A 56 19.45 0.63 -5.58
CA LYS A 56 19.97 0.36 -6.92
C LYS A 56 19.96 -1.14 -7.18
N TYR A 57 19.52 -1.52 -8.37
CA TYR A 57 19.69 -2.89 -8.91
C TYR A 57 20.99 -3.01 -9.70
N ASP A 58 21.47 -4.23 -9.89
CA ASP A 58 22.77 -4.50 -10.52
C ASP A 58 22.62 -4.77 -12.02
N GLU A 59 21.54 -5.47 -12.43
CA GLU A 59 21.28 -5.84 -13.82
C GLU A 59 19.79 -5.73 -14.15
N GLY A 60 19.43 -5.73 -15.43
CA GLY A 60 18.04 -5.66 -15.90
C GLY A 60 17.58 -4.26 -16.26
N LYS A 61 16.28 -4.10 -16.45
CA LYS A 61 15.66 -2.81 -16.82
C LYS A 61 14.33 -2.61 -16.11
N ILE A 62 14.05 -1.35 -15.75
CA ILE A 62 12.75 -0.92 -15.24
C ILE A 62 12.16 0.08 -16.24
N TYR A 63 11.01 -0.27 -16.80
CA TYR A 63 10.25 0.59 -17.71
C TYR A 63 9.09 1.20 -16.92
N LYS A 64 9.12 2.51 -16.79
CA LYS A 64 8.05 3.33 -16.20
C LYS A 64 8.09 4.72 -16.82
N ASN A 65 6.98 5.45 -16.74
CA ASN A 65 6.97 6.84 -17.14
C ASN A 65 7.87 7.65 -16.17
N ASP A 66 8.71 8.53 -16.71
CA ASP A 66 9.62 9.38 -15.90
C ASP A 66 8.87 10.30 -14.93
N ASN A 67 7.63 10.69 -15.28
CA ASN A 67 6.76 11.52 -14.48
C ASN A 67 5.83 10.71 -13.56
N LEU A 68 6.05 9.39 -13.39
CA LEU A 68 5.20 8.53 -12.55
C LEU A 68 5.31 8.98 -11.09
N GLU A 69 4.21 9.49 -10.55
CA GLU A 69 4.11 9.88 -9.14
C GLU A 69 3.92 8.64 -8.26
N ILE A 70 4.97 8.32 -7.50
CA ILE A 70 4.98 7.17 -6.60
C ILE A 70 4.92 7.65 -5.16
N SER A 71 4.00 7.10 -4.37
CA SER A 71 3.94 7.26 -2.92
C SER A 71 4.18 5.94 -2.19
N TYR A 72 4.57 6.00 -0.92
CA TYR A 72 4.86 4.82 -0.12
C TYR A 72 4.08 4.85 1.20
N VAL A 73 3.46 3.73 1.55
CA VAL A 73 2.86 3.48 2.88
C VAL A 73 3.69 2.40 3.56
N PHE A 74 4.29 2.76 4.69
CA PHE A 74 5.24 1.92 5.42
C PHE A 74 4.53 1.08 6.48
N GLN A 75 5.10 -0.06 6.81
CA GLN A 75 4.69 -0.92 7.92
C GLN A 75 4.78 -0.17 9.27
N GLU A 76 5.87 0.54 9.53
CA GLU A 76 6.12 1.31 10.77
C GLU A 76 5.63 2.77 10.70
N PHE A 77 4.60 3.07 9.93
CA PHE A 77 4.00 4.40 9.73
C PHE A 77 4.98 5.50 9.27
N ASN A 78 6.21 5.55 9.77
CA ASN A 78 7.25 6.56 9.50
C ASN A 78 6.71 8.00 9.56
N LEU A 79 5.95 8.30 10.62
CA LEU A 79 5.36 9.61 10.88
C LEU A 79 6.28 10.45 11.77
N LEU A 80 6.20 11.76 11.62
CA LEU A 80 6.91 12.71 12.46
C LEU A 80 6.12 12.89 13.77
N ASN A 81 6.57 12.25 14.86
CA ASN A 81 5.85 12.20 16.14
C ASN A 81 5.69 13.59 16.81
N ASN A 82 6.60 14.53 16.54
CA ASN A 82 6.58 15.91 17.03
C ASN A 82 5.78 16.86 16.13
N LYS A 83 5.00 16.32 15.19
CA LYS A 83 4.17 17.05 14.25
C LYS A 83 2.71 16.61 14.39
N THR A 84 1.79 17.49 13.99
CA THR A 84 0.36 17.20 13.96
C THR A 84 0.01 16.27 12.77
N VAL A 85 -1.22 15.75 12.76
CA VAL A 85 -1.80 15.04 11.60
C VAL A 85 -1.70 15.92 10.36
N PHE A 86 -2.16 17.17 10.46
CA PHE A 86 -2.12 18.13 9.35
C PHE A 86 -0.70 18.31 8.79
N GLU A 87 0.28 18.52 9.66
CA GLU A 87 1.66 18.74 9.24
C GLU A 87 2.28 17.50 8.57
N ASN A 88 1.97 16.29 9.08
CA ASN A 88 2.43 15.04 8.47
C ASN A 88 1.84 14.86 7.07
N VAL A 89 0.54 15.08 6.90
CA VAL A 89 -0.12 14.96 5.60
C VAL A 89 0.34 16.04 4.63
N ALA A 90 0.61 17.26 5.11
CA ALA A 90 1.10 18.36 4.28
C ALA A 90 2.56 18.18 3.80
N LEU A 91 3.33 17.30 4.46
CA LEU A 91 4.78 17.19 4.24
C LEU A 91 5.17 16.96 2.77
N PRO A 92 4.58 16.01 2.01
CA PRO A 92 4.98 15.79 0.61
C PRO A 92 4.76 17.01 -0.28
N LEU A 93 3.66 17.74 -0.08
CA LEU A 93 3.37 18.95 -0.85
C LEU A 93 4.31 20.10 -0.48
N ARG A 94 4.67 20.25 0.79
CA ARG A 94 5.63 21.27 1.25
C ARG A 94 7.03 21.02 0.67
N LEU A 95 7.52 19.77 0.71
CA LEU A 95 8.83 19.40 0.16
C LEU A 95 8.94 19.65 -1.35
N ARG A 96 7.82 19.58 -2.07
CA ARG A 96 7.76 19.84 -3.52
C ARG A 96 7.46 21.31 -3.86
N GLY A 97 7.29 22.19 -2.88
CA GLY A 97 6.89 23.57 -3.11
C GLY A 97 5.46 23.75 -3.65
N LYS A 98 4.62 22.72 -3.54
CA LYS A 98 3.24 22.65 -4.09
C LYS A 98 2.18 22.61 -2.97
N PHE A 99 2.43 23.30 -1.86
CA PHE A 99 1.52 23.27 -0.70
C PHE A 99 0.15 23.88 -1.03
N GLU A 100 -0.90 23.09 -0.84
CA GLU A 100 -2.31 23.48 -0.97
C GLU A 100 -3.10 22.98 0.24
N ARG A 101 -3.57 23.92 1.08
CA ARG A 101 -4.28 23.60 2.33
C ARG A 101 -5.54 22.75 2.09
N ASN A 102 -6.27 23.02 1.01
CA ASN A 102 -7.50 22.29 0.68
C ASN A 102 -7.21 20.83 0.38
N LYS A 103 -6.18 20.52 -0.42
CA LYS A 103 -5.77 19.13 -0.69
C LYS A 103 -5.42 18.36 0.57
N VAL A 104 -4.74 19.02 1.52
CA VAL A 104 -4.41 18.40 2.81
C VAL A 104 -5.69 18.08 3.61
N ASN A 105 -6.62 19.05 3.69
CA ASN A 105 -7.89 18.84 4.38
C ASN A 105 -8.74 17.75 3.73
N GLU A 106 -8.79 17.68 2.40
CA GLU A 106 -9.50 16.64 1.65
C GLU A 106 -8.91 15.25 1.90
N ALA A 107 -7.57 15.12 1.91
CA ALA A 107 -6.91 13.86 2.21
C ALA A 107 -7.18 13.41 3.66
N ILE A 108 -7.15 14.32 4.63
CA ILE A 108 -7.48 14.04 6.03
C ILE A 108 -8.96 13.61 6.17
N LYS A 109 -9.86 14.32 5.50
CA LYS A 109 -11.28 13.99 5.44
C LYS A 109 -11.52 12.61 4.83
N PHE A 110 -10.84 12.30 3.74
CA PHE A 110 -10.99 11.02 3.04
C PHE A 110 -10.71 9.82 3.96
N VAL A 111 -9.76 9.95 4.89
CA VAL A 111 -9.42 8.88 5.85
C VAL A 111 -10.18 9.00 7.18
N GLY A 112 -11.14 9.95 7.32
CA GLY A 112 -11.98 10.12 8.51
C GLY A 112 -11.27 10.70 9.73
N LEU A 113 -10.29 11.58 9.53
CA LEU A 113 -9.49 12.17 10.62
C LEU A 113 -9.69 13.69 10.78
N GLU A 114 -10.82 14.29 10.30
CA GLU A 114 -11.06 15.73 10.37
C GLU A 114 -10.96 16.28 11.81
N ASN A 115 -11.56 15.55 12.76
CA ASN A 115 -11.57 15.95 14.18
C ASN A 115 -10.22 15.71 14.88
N ARG A 116 -9.23 15.11 14.19
CA ARG A 116 -7.89 14.78 14.69
C ARG A 116 -6.78 15.62 14.05
N LYS A 117 -7.10 16.50 13.09
CA LYS A 117 -6.11 17.17 12.23
C LYS A 117 -5.05 17.98 12.99
N GLU A 118 -5.40 18.56 14.13
CA GLU A 118 -4.49 19.35 14.98
C GLU A 118 -3.82 18.51 16.09
N MET A 119 -4.17 17.21 16.22
CA MET A 119 -3.56 16.34 17.21
C MET A 119 -2.16 15.90 16.78
N TYR A 120 -1.27 15.74 17.76
CA TYR A 120 0.06 15.18 17.55
C TYR A 120 -0.01 13.67 17.32
N ILE A 121 0.91 13.16 16.49
CA ILE A 121 0.97 11.73 16.15
C ILE A 121 1.14 10.85 17.39
N SER A 122 1.87 11.32 18.40
CA SER A 122 2.10 10.58 19.65
C SER A 122 0.82 10.22 20.40
N SER A 123 -0.28 10.96 20.22
CA SER A 123 -1.56 10.75 20.91
C SER A 123 -2.54 9.86 20.12
N LEU A 124 -2.17 9.36 18.95
CA LEU A 124 -3.03 8.57 18.08
C LEU A 124 -2.86 7.07 18.33
N SER A 125 -3.95 6.32 18.12
CA SER A 125 -3.92 4.85 18.04
C SER A 125 -3.16 4.34 16.81
N GLY A 126 -2.80 3.06 16.78
CA GLY A 126 -2.12 2.44 15.63
C GLY A 126 -2.92 2.57 14.32
N GLY A 127 -4.23 2.33 14.36
CA GLY A 127 -5.11 2.49 13.20
C GLY A 127 -5.22 3.95 12.72
N GLU A 128 -5.30 4.92 13.65
CA GLU A 128 -5.27 6.35 13.29
C GLU A 128 -3.94 6.75 12.66
N LYS A 129 -2.81 6.26 13.19
CA LYS A 129 -1.48 6.47 12.59
C LYS A 129 -1.40 5.90 11.17
N GLN A 130 -1.95 4.69 10.95
CA GLN A 130 -2.01 4.10 9.61
C GLN A 130 -2.83 4.97 8.65
N ARG A 131 -3.99 5.48 9.08
CA ARG A 131 -4.82 6.41 8.30
C ARG A 131 -4.06 7.71 7.97
N VAL A 132 -3.26 8.26 8.90
CA VAL A 132 -2.38 9.40 8.61
C VAL A 132 -1.34 9.06 7.54
N GLY A 133 -0.72 7.89 7.62
CA GLY A 133 0.22 7.39 6.60
C GLY A 133 -0.42 7.31 5.21
N ILE A 134 -1.66 6.80 5.14
CA ILE A 134 -2.45 6.73 3.90
C ILE A 134 -2.80 8.13 3.40
N ALA A 135 -3.29 9.04 4.27
CA ALA A 135 -3.60 10.42 3.88
C ALA A 135 -2.38 11.15 3.32
N ARG A 136 -1.21 10.95 3.95
CA ARG A 136 0.08 11.47 3.47
C ARG A 136 0.46 10.90 2.10
N ALA A 137 0.15 9.64 1.84
CA ALA A 137 0.45 9.03 0.56
C ALA A 137 -0.44 9.56 -0.57
N ILE A 138 -1.75 9.77 -0.31
CA ILE A 138 -2.71 10.19 -1.35
C ILE A 138 -2.76 11.69 -1.62
N VAL A 139 -2.21 12.54 -0.72
CA VAL A 139 -2.32 14.01 -0.81
C VAL A 139 -1.74 14.59 -2.11
N SER A 140 -0.78 13.91 -2.73
CA SER A 140 -0.17 14.30 -4.01
C SER A 140 -0.82 13.67 -5.24
N ASN A 141 -1.94 12.98 -5.08
CA ASN A 141 -2.64 12.23 -6.15
C ASN A 141 -1.67 11.30 -6.92
N PRO A 142 -1.07 10.29 -6.27
CA PRO A 142 -0.08 9.43 -6.90
C PRO A 142 -0.71 8.51 -7.96
N ASP A 143 0.09 8.17 -8.99
CA ASP A 143 -0.26 7.13 -9.96
C ASP A 143 -0.13 5.72 -9.37
N LEU A 144 0.85 5.55 -8.45
CA LEU A 144 1.18 4.30 -7.79
C LEU A 144 1.42 4.48 -6.29
N ILE A 145 0.77 3.65 -5.49
CA ILE A 145 1.08 3.52 -4.06
C ILE A 145 1.78 2.18 -3.83
N LEU A 146 2.96 2.23 -3.21
CA LEU A 146 3.70 1.07 -2.73
C LEU A 146 3.32 0.83 -1.26
N CYS A 147 2.79 -0.34 -0.95
CA CYS A 147 2.32 -0.72 0.39
C CYS A 147 3.17 -1.87 0.94
N ASP A 148 3.91 -1.62 2.02
CA ASP A 148 4.77 -2.61 2.65
C ASP A 148 4.14 -3.10 3.96
N GLU A 149 3.53 -4.28 3.95
CA GLU A 149 2.89 -4.97 5.09
C GLU A 149 1.97 -4.06 5.94
N VAL A 150 1.16 -3.23 5.29
CA VAL A 150 0.39 -2.13 5.90
C VAL A 150 -0.71 -2.56 6.87
N THR A 151 -0.97 -3.86 7.00
CA THR A 151 -2.01 -4.43 7.87
C THR A 151 -1.46 -5.36 8.97
N ALA A 152 -0.17 -5.70 8.92
CA ALA A 152 0.42 -6.78 9.73
C ALA A 152 0.34 -6.58 11.26
N SER A 153 0.19 -5.35 11.74
CA SER A 153 0.13 -5.03 13.17
C SER A 153 -1.24 -4.52 13.63
N LEU A 154 -2.28 -4.66 12.79
CA LEU A 154 -3.61 -4.16 13.07
C LEU A 154 -4.56 -5.29 13.49
N ASP A 155 -5.48 -4.98 14.40
CA ASP A 155 -6.59 -5.89 14.69
C ASP A 155 -7.52 -6.05 13.47
N LYS A 156 -8.35 -7.10 13.48
CA LYS A 156 -9.18 -7.47 12.32
C LYS A 156 -10.13 -6.35 11.87
N ILE A 157 -10.67 -5.57 12.80
CA ILE A 157 -11.63 -4.50 12.48
C ILE A 157 -10.91 -3.36 11.79
N VAL A 158 -9.83 -2.87 12.41
CA VAL A 158 -9.01 -1.79 11.84
C VAL A 158 -8.39 -2.21 10.52
N LYS A 159 -7.95 -3.48 10.39
CA LYS A 159 -7.48 -4.05 9.11
C LYS A 159 -8.54 -3.87 8.01
N ASN A 160 -9.78 -4.30 8.25
CA ASN A 160 -10.86 -4.19 7.26
C ASN A 160 -11.12 -2.74 6.85
N GLU A 161 -11.10 -1.80 7.80
CA GLU A 161 -11.25 -0.38 7.52
C GLU A 161 -10.12 0.15 6.61
N ILE A 162 -8.88 -0.30 6.83
CA ILE A 162 -7.72 0.07 6.00
C ILE A 162 -7.84 -0.54 4.59
N LEU A 163 -8.27 -1.81 4.47
CA LEU A 163 -8.52 -2.45 3.17
C LEU A 163 -9.59 -1.70 2.38
N PHE A 164 -10.67 -1.29 3.05
CA PHE A 164 -11.73 -0.50 2.44
C PHE A 164 -11.24 0.88 1.97
N LEU A 165 -10.34 1.53 2.71
CA LEU A 165 -9.71 2.77 2.26
C LEU A 165 -8.90 2.56 0.99
N PHE A 166 -8.10 1.49 0.88
CA PHE A 166 -7.34 1.19 -0.35
C PHE A 166 -8.25 0.90 -1.54
N LYS A 167 -9.34 0.14 -1.35
CA LYS A 167 -10.35 -0.08 -2.39
C LYS A 167 -10.93 1.26 -2.87
N LYS A 168 -11.35 2.14 -1.94
CA LYS A 168 -11.88 3.48 -2.27
C LYS A 168 -10.85 4.37 -2.99
N ILE A 169 -9.58 4.30 -2.62
CA ILE A 169 -8.50 5.06 -3.30
C ILE A 169 -8.41 4.61 -4.76
N ASN A 170 -8.35 3.30 -4.98
CA ASN A 170 -8.26 2.74 -6.32
C ASN A 170 -9.49 3.10 -7.18
N GLU A 171 -10.70 2.90 -6.66
CA GLU A 171 -11.95 3.19 -7.36
C GLU A 171 -12.14 4.68 -7.66
N LYS A 172 -11.86 5.55 -6.69
CA LYS A 172 -12.12 6.99 -6.82
C LYS A 172 -11.08 7.72 -7.66
N TYR A 173 -9.80 7.36 -7.50
CA TYR A 173 -8.70 8.10 -8.12
C TYR A 173 -8.03 7.34 -9.27
N GLY A 174 -8.38 6.07 -9.49
CA GLY A 174 -7.71 5.21 -10.46
C GLY A 174 -6.24 4.93 -10.09
N THR A 175 -5.84 5.19 -8.84
CA THR A 175 -4.48 4.97 -8.34
C THR A 175 -4.18 3.48 -8.33
N SER A 176 -3.07 3.09 -8.92
CA SER A 176 -2.58 1.71 -8.86
C SER A 176 -1.95 1.43 -7.50
N ILE A 177 -2.05 0.19 -7.01
CA ILE A 177 -1.52 -0.18 -5.70
C ILE A 177 -0.68 -1.45 -5.83
N LEU A 178 0.59 -1.38 -5.44
CA LEU A 178 1.45 -2.54 -5.29
C LEU A 178 1.54 -2.90 -3.80
N LEU A 179 0.89 -3.99 -3.43
CA LEU A 179 0.77 -4.44 -2.05
C LEU A 179 1.73 -5.59 -1.78
N VAL A 180 2.60 -5.42 -0.81
CA VAL A 180 3.42 -6.50 -0.24
C VAL A 180 2.76 -7.02 1.02
N THR A 181 2.49 -8.32 1.07
CA THR A 181 1.91 -8.98 2.24
C THR A 181 2.28 -10.46 2.31
N HIS A 182 2.17 -11.04 3.50
CA HIS A 182 2.14 -12.49 3.70
C HIS A 182 0.74 -12.98 4.10
N GLU A 183 -0.24 -12.07 4.21
CA GLU A 183 -1.63 -12.34 4.59
C GLU A 183 -2.47 -12.64 3.34
N LEU A 184 -2.89 -13.89 3.17
CA LEU A 184 -3.64 -14.33 1.98
C LEU A 184 -5.06 -13.75 1.92
N ASP A 185 -5.68 -13.51 3.08
CA ASP A 185 -6.99 -12.87 3.19
C ASP A 185 -6.97 -11.43 2.66
N VAL A 186 -5.90 -10.67 2.96
CA VAL A 186 -5.69 -9.31 2.44
C VAL A 186 -5.59 -9.33 0.91
N ALA A 187 -4.81 -10.25 0.36
CA ALA A 187 -4.65 -10.38 -1.09
C ALA A 187 -5.95 -10.77 -1.77
N LYS A 188 -6.71 -11.72 -1.18
CA LYS A 188 -7.99 -12.20 -1.71
C LYS A 188 -9.07 -11.13 -1.74
N VAL A 189 -8.99 -10.15 -0.84
CA VAL A 189 -9.92 -9.02 -0.75
C VAL A 189 -9.58 -7.90 -1.74
N LEU A 190 -8.31 -7.57 -1.88
CA LEU A 190 -7.90 -6.36 -2.60
C LEU A 190 -7.34 -6.62 -3.99
N CYS A 191 -6.49 -7.65 -4.15
CA CYS A 191 -5.66 -7.77 -5.33
C CYS A 191 -6.42 -8.27 -6.55
N ASP A 192 -6.15 -7.69 -7.72
CA ASP A 192 -6.61 -8.18 -9.02
C ASP A 192 -5.77 -9.38 -9.47
N ARG A 193 -4.45 -9.26 -9.27
CA ARG A 193 -3.46 -10.32 -9.54
C ARG A 193 -2.45 -10.36 -8.42
N VAL A 194 -1.81 -11.52 -8.28
CA VAL A 194 -0.72 -11.72 -7.32
C VAL A 194 0.45 -12.45 -7.96
N SER A 195 1.65 -12.13 -7.48
CA SER A 195 2.84 -12.96 -7.69
C SER A 195 3.30 -13.55 -6.36
N VAL A 196 3.57 -14.84 -6.37
CA VAL A 196 4.18 -15.54 -5.24
C VAL A 196 5.68 -15.45 -5.35
N ILE A 197 6.34 -14.92 -4.30
CA ILE A 197 7.80 -14.75 -4.25
C ILE A 197 8.41 -15.70 -3.23
N GLU A 198 9.41 -16.43 -3.65
CA GLU A 198 10.26 -17.24 -2.80
C GLU A 198 11.73 -17.03 -3.16
N LYS A 199 12.59 -16.89 -2.14
CA LYS A 199 14.05 -16.76 -2.31
C LYS A 199 14.47 -15.73 -3.39
N GLY A 200 13.78 -14.58 -3.42
CA GLY A 200 14.11 -13.49 -4.33
C GLY A 200 13.58 -13.62 -5.75
N SER A 201 12.83 -14.67 -6.08
CA SER A 201 12.29 -14.91 -7.42
C SER A 201 10.79 -15.09 -7.40
N ILE A 202 10.12 -14.67 -8.48
CA ILE A 202 8.70 -14.96 -8.69
C ILE A 202 8.57 -16.41 -9.13
N LEU A 203 7.76 -17.18 -8.40
CA LEU A 203 7.43 -18.57 -8.74
C LEU A 203 6.27 -18.63 -9.75
N GLU A 204 5.22 -17.86 -9.50
CA GLU A 204 4.01 -17.86 -10.30
C GLU A 204 3.27 -16.53 -10.16
N THR A 205 2.51 -16.17 -11.20
CA THR A 205 1.59 -15.00 -11.21
C THR A 205 0.23 -15.46 -11.70
N PHE A 206 -0.84 -15.08 -11.00
CA PHE A 206 -2.20 -15.44 -11.36
C PHE A 206 -3.22 -14.37 -10.95
N ASP A 207 -4.38 -14.38 -11.60
CA ASP A 207 -5.52 -13.53 -11.27
C ASP A 207 -6.18 -14.02 -9.98
N VAL A 208 -6.70 -13.10 -9.18
CA VAL A 208 -7.36 -13.39 -7.90
C VAL A 208 -8.87 -13.38 -8.09
N ASP A 209 -9.52 -14.45 -7.69
CA ASP A 209 -10.97 -14.48 -7.51
C ASP A 209 -11.33 -13.79 -6.18
N LYS A 210 -11.66 -12.48 -6.28
CA LYS A 210 -11.83 -11.61 -5.11
C LYS A 210 -13.11 -11.92 -4.33
N ILE A 211 -13.00 -11.80 -3.01
CA ILE A 211 -14.14 -11.79 -2.11
C ILE A 211 -14.59 -10.34 -1.90
N ASP A 212 -15.91 -10.11 -1.91
CA ASP A 212 -16.44 -8.76 -1.70
C ASP A 212 -16.25 -8.30 -0.24
N ILE A 213 -15.68 -7.10 -0.07
CA ILE A 213 -15.44 -6.49 1.27
C ILE A 213 -16.75 -6.24 2.01
N GLU A 214 -17.86 -5.98 1.30
CA GLU A 214 -19.18 -5.73 1.92
C GLU A 214 -19.66 -6.93 2.75
N ASN A 215 -19.21 -8.15 2.41
CA ASN A 215 -19.44 -9.34 3.22
C ASN A 215 -18.53 -9.42 4.48
N ILE A 216 -17.58 -8.49 4.65
CA ILE A 216 -16.64 -8.45 5.78
C ILE A 216 -17.01 -7.36 6.78
N GLU A 217 -17.88 -6.40 6.44
CA GLU A 217 -18.43 -5.40 7.36
C GLU A 217 -19.44 -6.02 8.35
N LYS A 218 -18.98 -7.05 9.05
CA LYS A 218 -19.68 -7.44 10.29
C LYS A 218 -19.34 -6.39 11.35
N ASN A 219 -20.38 -5.76 11.88
CA ASN A 219 -20.32 -4.93 13.07
C ASN A 219 -19.53 -5.70 14.17
N TYR A 220 -18.82 -4.99 15.05
CA TYR A 220 -18.03 -5.59 16.14
C TYR A 220 -18.84 -6.62 16.95
N LEU A 221 -20.13 -6.35 17.19
CA LEU A 221 -21.03 -7.27 17.87
C LEU A 221 -21.21 -8.59 17.12
N ASP A 222 -21.33 -8.54 15.79
CA ASP A 222 -21.47 -9.74 14.94
C ASP A 222 -20.16 -10.53 14.93
N TYR A 223 -19.04 -9.84 14.87
CA TYR A 223 -17.70 -10.47 15.01
C TYR A 223 -17.53 -11.16 16.37
N VAL A 224 -17.89 -10.47 17.48
CA VAL A 224 -17.84 -11.05 18.83
C VAL A 224 -18.75 -12.27 18.93
N LYS A 225 -19.96 -12.21 18.39
CA LYS A 225 -20.90 -13.35 18.36
C LYS A 225 -20.35 -14.52 17.57
N GLU A 226 -19.76 -14.27 16.40
CA GLU A 226 -19.14 -15.32 15.58
C GLU A 226 -18.01 -16.03 16.32
N VAL A 227 -17.12 -15.26 17.00
CA VAL A 227 -15.98 -15.81 17.73
C VAL A 227 -16.38 -16.53 19.02
N LEU A 228 -17.33 -15.96 19.78
CA LEU A 228 -17.67 -16.47 21.12
C LEU A 228 -18.86 -17.46 21.14
N LEU A 229 -19.72 -17.43 20.11
CA LEU A 229 -20.93 -18.28 20.05
C LEU A 229 -20.79 -19.40 19.02
N TRP A 230 -19.58 -19.63 18.48
CA TRP A 230 -19.36 -20.69 17.52
C TRP A 230 -19.68 -22.05 18.16
N LYS A 231 -20.76 -22.67 17.61
CA LYS A 231 -21.17 -24.05 17.91
C LYS A 231 -20.56 -25.01 16.90
#